data_c05a21abc27dec889ffe88d389b5cd39
#
_entry.id   c05a21abc27dec889ffe88d389b5cd39
#
_cell.length_a   1.000
_cell.length_b   1.000
_cell.length_c   1.000
_cell.angle_alpha   90.00
_cell.angle_beta   90.00
_cell.angle_gamma   90.00
#
_symmetry.space_group_name_H-M   'P 1'
#
loop_
_entity.id
_entity.type
_entity.pdbx_description
1 polymer ?
#
loop_
_entity_poly.entity_id
_entity_poly.type
_entity_poly.pdbx_seq_one_letter_code
_entity_poly.pdbx_strand_id
1 'polypeptide(L)'
;MMVPMRPVPLLSLLLAACASGPASSDAPASPLTAISAADLVDARVVSRVAFGSCAREDREQDIWSSIVEAEPDLFLFAGDNVYVDLPEVPTGRAEFTAAYAALGAKPGWQALQGTCPVLATWDDHDYGKDDAGVEWALKGVAQEAFLDFFGVPEGSPRRAREGVYHSSLHGPEGRRLQVILLDTRTHRTALTRNPGDRGERGPYVAEDRPDQTMLGPEQWAWLEDQLRVPADLRLIVSSIQVVADEHGWEGWCNMPAERARLLGLVEETGAAGVVFLTGDRHLIELSRLDGGAYPLWDFTSSGFNWGSKAIEEPNRLRVGPVMRVPNFGVIEVDWSAEDPEVTLTGRGLEGERLLGVSFPLSSLRPGA
;
A
#
# COMPACT_ATOMS: atom_id res chain seq x y z
N MET A 1 -15.09 81.33 -32.87
CA MET A 1 -14.14 80.72 -33.82
C MET A 1 -14.47 79.22 -33.89
N MET A 2 -15.30 78.86 -34.88
CA MET A 2 -15.87 77.52 -35.05
C MET A 2 -14.91 76.66 -35.92
N VAL A 3 -14.60 75.48 -35.46
CA VAL A 3 -13.88 74.48 -36.21
C VAL A 3 -14.85 73.36 -36.66
N PRO A 4 -14.91 72.99 -37.92
CA PRO A 4 -15.92 72.06 -38.44
C PRO A 4 -15.55 70.60 -38.23
N MET A 5 -16.57 69.82 -37.84
CA MET A 5 -16.54 68.36 -37.74
C MET A 5 -16.56 67.72 -39.16
N ARG A 6 -15.70 66.76 -39.37
CA ARG A 6 -15.71 65.82 -40.52
C ARG A 6 -16.53 64.57 -40.22
N PRO A 7 -17.23 63.98 -41.21
CA PRO A 7 -18.05 62.79 -41.01
C PRO A 7 -17.19 61.50 -41.12
N VAL A 8 -17.54 60.49 -40.28
CA VAL A 8 -17.00 59.16 -40.28
C VAL A 8 -17.90 58.29 -41.16
N PRO A 9 -17.36 57.40 -42.01
CA PRO A 9 -18.16 56.51 -42.84
C PRO A 9 -18.65 55.28 -42.03
N LEU A 10 -19.93 54.92 -42.24
CA LEU A 10 -20.54 53.66 -41.78
C LEU A 10 -19.91 52.49 -42.51
N LEU A 11 -19.40 51.53 -41.72
CA LEU A 11 -18.94 50.23 -42.24
C LEU A 11 -20.05 49.21 -41.93
N SER A 12 -20.64 48.65 -42.96
CA SER A 12 -21.68 47.66 -42.90
C SER A 12 -21.09 46.32 -42.48
N LEU A 13 -21.52 45.76 -41.31
CA LEU A 13 -21.20 44.42 -40.88
C LEU A 13 -22.18 43.41 -41.53
N LEU A 14 -21.65 42.52 -42.36
CA LEU A 14 -22.35 41.31 -42.81
C LEU A 14 -22.28 40.26 -41.68
N LEU A 15 -23.42 39.86 -41.13
CA LEU A 15 -23.55 38.68 -40.26
C LEU A 15 -23.50 37.42 -41.12
N ALA A 16 -22.43 36.63 -40.94
CA ALA A 16 -22.40 35.24 -41.37
C ALA A 16 -22.89 34.35 -40.24
N ALA A 17 -24.03 33.73 -40.39
CA ALA A 17 -24.55 32.74 -39.45
C ALA A 17 -23.81 31.39 -39.68
N CYS A 18 -22.96 31.02 -38.73
CA CYS A 18 -22.45 29.64 -38.65
C CYS A 18 -23.37 28.82 -37.76
N ALA A 19 -24.01 27.83 -38.32
CA ALA A 19 -24.77 26.82 -37.62
C ALA A 19 -23.79 25.87 -36.88
N SER A 20 -23.79 25.90 -35.56
CA SER A 20 -23.11 24.91 -34.70
C SER A 20 -24.02 23.73 -34.47
N GLY A 21 -23.71 22.60 -35.11
CA GLY A 21 -24.29 21.28 -34.75
C GLY A 21 -23.74 20.80 -33.41
N PRO A 22 -24.49 19.97 -32.66
CA PRO A 22 -24.00 19.43 -31.39
C PRO A 22 -22.87 18.45 -31.63
N ALA A 23 -21.70 18.70 -31.01
CA ALA A 23 -20.62 17.72 -30.92
C ALA A 23 -21.01 16.64 -29.94
N SER A 24 -21.21 15.40 -30.43
CA SER A 24 -21.32 14.20 -29.61
C SER A 24 -19.96 13.89 -29.02
N SER A 25 -19.81 14.04 -27.70
CA SER A 25 -18.62 13.65 -26.94
C SER A 25 -18.81 12.25 -26.31
N ASP A 26 -19.01 11.24 -27.15
CA ASP A 26 -18.94 9.84 -26.70
C ASP A 26 -17.78 9.15 -27.44
N ALA A 27 -16.55 9.51 -27.02
CA ALA A 27 -15.41 8.65 -27.22
C ALA A 27 -15.22 7.85 -25.91
N PRO A 28 -15.16 6.50 -25.91
CA PRO A 28 -14.83 5.75 -24.72
C PRO A 28 -13.44 6.18 -24.26
N ALA A 29 -13.33 6.54 -22.98
CA ALA A 29 -12.04 6.85 -22.36
C ALA A 29 -11.08 5.69 -22.61
N SER A 30 -9.91 5.99 -23.15
CA SER A 30 -8.88 4.99 -23.41
C SER A 30 -8.48 4.33 -22.07
N PRO A 31 -8.36 3.00 -21.97
CA PRO A 31 -8.00 2.31 -20.70
C PRO A 31 -6.67 2.80 -20.09
N LEU A 32 -5.83 3.50 -20.85
CA LEU A 32 -4.60 4.13 -20.35
C LEU A 32 -4.84 5.45 -19.57
N THR A 33 -6.05 6.02 -19.62
CA THR A 33 -6.38 7.23 -18.84
C THR A 33 -6.73 6.94 -17.38
N ALA A 34 -6.92 5.66 -17.01
CA ALA A 34 -7.16 5.26 -15.62
C ALA A 34 -5.87 5.23 -14.77
N ILE A 35 -4.67 5.16 -15.39
CA ILE A 35 -3.41 5.38 -14.67
C ILE A 35 -3.29 6.89 -14.50
N SER A 36 -3.71 7.37 -13.34
CA SER A 36 -3.62 8.80 -13.04
C SER A 36 -2.14 9.25 -13.12
N ALA A 37 -1.93 10.55 -13.41
CA ALA A 37 -0.59 11.14 -13.37
C ALA A 37 0.12 11.01 -11.99
N ALA A 38 -0.57 10.44 -10.99
CA ALA A 38 -0.04 10.09 -9.67
C ALA A 38 0.65 8.73 -9.64
N ASP A 39 0.42 7.87 -10.63
CA ASP A 39 0.96 6.52 -10.66
C ASP A 39 2.28 6.53 -11.43
N LEU A 40 3.32 5.95 -10.81
CA LEU A 40 4.63 5.85 -11.45
C LEU A 40 4.62 4.71 -12.46
N VAL A 41 4.99 5.01 -13.70
CA VAL A 41 5.25 3.99 -14.73
C VAL A 41 6.74 3.99 -15.03
N ASP A 42 7.41 2.89 -14.73
CA ASP A 42 8.84 2.69 -14.95
C ASP A 42 9.04 1.51 -15.91
N ALA A 43 9.75 1.72 -17.02
CA ALA A 43 10.04 0.65 -17.99
C ALA A 43 11.06 -0.38 -17.47
N ARG A 44 11.71 -0.12 -16.34
CA ARG A 44 12.68 -1.02 -15.72
C ARG A 44 11.99 -2.28 -15.21
N VAL A 45 12.55 -3.45 -15.56
CA VAL A 45 12.11 -4.73 -15.00
C VAL A 45 12.52 -4.77 -13.52
N VAL A 46 11.57 -5.04 -12.66
CA VAL A 46 11.80 -5.31 -11.24
C VAL A 46 11.74 -6.80 -11.03
N SER A 47 12.83 -7.39 -10.56
CA SER A 47 12.99 -8.82 -10.30
C SER A 47 13.10 -9.15 -8.82
N ARG A 48 13.52 -8.18 -8.01
CA ARG A 48 13.67 -8.36 -6.56
C ARG A 48 13.07 -7.18 -5.80
N VAL A 49 12.10 -7.48 -4.96
CA VAL A 49 11.46 -6.50 -4.07
C VAL A 49 11.74 -6.91 -2.64
N ALA A 50 12.28 -6.00 -1.82
CA ALA A 50 12.33 -6.19 -0.38
C ALA A 50 11.21 -5.39 0.29
N PHE A 51 10.70 -5.87 1.42
CA PHE A 51 9.70 -5.15 2.19
C PHE A 51 9.79 -5.45 3.69
N GLY A 52 9.19 -4.57 4.48
CA GLY A 52 9.05 -4.78 5.92
C GLY A 52 8.22 -3.67 6.55
N SER A 53 7.96 -3.81 7.85
CA SER A 53 7.20 -2.86 8.66
C SER A 53 7.68 -2.86 10.11
N CYS A 54 7.12 -1.97 10.93
CA CYS A 54 7.37 -1.85 12.36
C CYS A 54 8.84 -1.54 12.68
N ALA A 55 9.32 -0.43 12.10
CA ALA A 55 10.69 0.06 12.20
C ALA A 55 10.81 1.16 13.26
N ARG A 56 10.98 0.80 14.52
CA ARG A 56 11.12 1.78 15.61
C ARG A 56 12.38 2.64 15.42
N GLU A 57 12.18 3.91 15.10
CA GLU A 57 13.25 4.87 14.85
C GLU A 57 14.04 5.24 16.11
N ASP A 58 13.44 5.05 17.31
CA ASP A 58 14.09 5.26 18.61
C ASP A 58 15.05 4.15 19.03
N ARG A 59 15.19 3.09 18.20
CA ARG A 59 16.06 1.93 18.45
C ARG A 59 17.10 1.75 17.33
N GLU A 60 18.08 0.89 17.59
CA GLU A 60 18.99 0.42 16.53
C GLU A 60 18.24 -0.36 15.46
N GLN A 61 18.67 -0.19 14.22
CA GLN A 61 18.03 -0.79 13.03
C GLN A 61 19.11 -1.48 12.17
N ASP A 62 19.81 -2.44 12.75
CA ASP A 62 20.93 -3.15 12.09
C ASP A 62 20.51 -3.94 10.85
N ILE A 63 19.22 -4.27 10.74
CA ILE A 63 18.64 -5.04 9.63
C ILE A 63 18.82 -4.37 8.25
N TRP A 64 19.03 -3.05 8.21
CA TRP A 64 19.23 -2.33 6.95
C TRP A 64 20.40 -2.85 6.14
N SER A 65 21.49 -3.29 6.81
CA SER A 65 22.66 -3.85 6.11
C SER A 65 22.27 -5.09 5.31
N SER A 66 21.53 -6.00 5.91
CA SER A 66 21.08 -7.24 5.24
C SER A 66 20.06 -6.98 4.13
N ILE A 67 19.25 -5.92 4.26
CA ILE A 67 18.34 -5.49 3.18
C ILE A 67 19.12 -4.94 2.00
N VAL A 68 20.13 -4.09 2.27
CA VAL A 68 21.01 -3.53 1.22
C VAL A 68 21.81 -4.65 0.53
N GLU A 69 22.34 -5.61 1.30
CA GLU A 69 23.06 -6.78 0.79
C GLU A 69 22.17 -7.71 -0.05
N ALA A 70 20.86 -7.69 0.16
CA ALA A 70 19.92 -8.40 -0.70
C ALA A 70 19.75 -7.77 -2.08
N GLU A 71 20.34 -6.58 -2.33
CA GLU A 71 20.31 -5.84 -3.61
C GLU A 71 18.90 -5.75 -4.22
N PRO A 72 17.91 -5.18 -3.52
CA PRO A 72 16.57 -5.04 -4.06
C PRO A 72 16.52 -4.01 -5.19
N ASP A 73 15.68 -4.26 -6.21
CA ASP A 73 15.33 -3.29 -7.24
C ASP A 73 14.35 -2.23 -6.72
N LEU A 74 13.59 -2.59 -5.67
CA LEU A 74 12.55 -1.78 -5.05
C LEU A 74 12.39 -2.19 -3.58
N PHE A 75 12.22 -1.22 -2.68
CA PHE A 75 11.85 -1.46 -1.29
C PHE A 75 10.43 -0.95 -1.00
N LEU A 76 9.62 -1.76 -0.29
CA LEU A 76 8.27 -1.40 0.12
C LEU A 76 8.19 -1.31 1.65
N PHE A 77 7.82 -0.15 2.15
CA PHE A 77 7.48 0.02 3.56
C PHE A 77 5.99 -0.25 3.76
N ALA A 78 5.66 -1.27 4.54
CA ALA A 78 4.30 -1.75 4.74
C ALA A 78 3.62 -1.20 6.01
N GLY A 79 3.98 0.01 6.42
CA GLY A 79 3.44 0.69 7.60
C GLY A 79 4.38 0.65 8.81
N ASP A 80 4.06 1.43 9.84
CA ASP A 80 4.87 1.62 11.03
C ASP A 80 6.32 1.99 10.70
N ASN A 81 6.46 2.95 9.78
CA ASN A 81 7.77 3.44 9.35
C ASN A 81 8.48 4.18 10.49
N VAL A 82 7.67 4.81 11.36
CA VAL A 82 8.05 5.51 12.58
C VAL A 82 6.98 5.34 13.66
N TYR A 83 7.30 5.63 14.92
CA TYR A 83 6.41 5.47 16.08
C TYR A 83 6.16 6.82 16.76
N VAL A 84 5.29 7.63 16.17
CA VAL A 84 5.05 9.02 16.60
C VAL A 84 4.27 9.09 17.91
N ASP A 85 3.44 8.11 18.20
CA ASP A 85 2.59 8.03 19.39
C ASP A 85 3.33 7.55 20.66
N LEU A 86 4.66 7.38 20.59
CA LEU A 86 5.48 6.99 21.72
C LEU A 86 6.36 8.15 22.22
N PRO A 87 6.40 8.37 23.54
CA PRO A 87 5.64 7.73 24.62
C PRO A 87 4.24 8.31 24.84
N GLU A 88 3.89 9.39 24.17
CA GLU A 88 2.63 10.14 24.30
C GLU A 88 1.99 10.39 22.95
N VAL A 89 0.69 10.56 22.93
CA VAL A 89 -0.06 10.91 21.72
C VAL A 89 0.42 12.27 21.19
N PRO A 90 0.74 12.39 19.88
CA PRO A 90 1.24 13.63 19.31
C PRO A 90 0.17 14.73 19.39
N THR A 91 0.62 15.98 19.50
CA THR A 91 -0.23 17.16 19.59
C THR A 91 -0.18 18.05 18.36
N GLY A 92 0.78 17.80 17.45
CA GLY A 92 0.94 18.56 16.23
C GLY A 92 2.00 17.98 15.29
N ARG A 93 2.38 18.77 14.29
CA ARG A 93 3.27 18.33 13.22
C ARG A 93 4.72 18.06 13.68
N ALA A 94 5.15 18.74 14.75
CA ALA A 94 6.55 18.68 15.17
C ALA A 94 6.99 17.26 15.55
N GLU A 95 6.11 16.50 16.19
CA GLU A 95 6.37 15.12 16.61
C GLU A 95 6.55 14.21 15.40
N PHE A 96 5.66 14.31 14.41
CA PHE A 96 5.78 13.57 13.14
C PHE A 96 7.08 13.91 12.41
N THR A 97 7.39 15.20 12.29
CA THR A 97 8.62 15.64 11.64
C THR A 97 9.87 15.13 12.37
N ALA A 98 9.85 15.10 13.69
CA ALA A 98 10.98 14.63 14.50
C ALA A 98 11.20 13.11 14.32
N ALA A 99 10.15 12.30 14.32
CA ALA A 99 10.23 10.85 14.12
C ALA A 99 10.77 10.51 12.72
N TYR A 100 10.23 11.13 11.68
CA TYR A 100 10.73 10.95 10.31
C TYR A 100 12.18 11.47 10.16
N ALA A 101 12.55 12.55 10.82
CA ALA A 101 13.94 13.02 10.83
C ALA A 101 14.87 12.01 11.50
N ALA A 102 14.42 11.35 12.58
CA ALA A 102 15.19 10.31 13.25
C ALA A 102 15.41 9.09 12.36
N LEU A 103 14.39 8.63 11.63
CA LEU A 103 14.52 7.59 10.59
C LEU A 103 15.47 8.05 9.48
N GLY A 104 15.28 9.26 8.96
CA GLY A 104 16.11 9.83 7.89
C GLY A 104 17.58 9.98 8.24
N ALA A 105 17.90 10.09 9.54
CA ALA A 105 19.26 10.16 10.04
C ALA A 105 19.94 8.78 10.19
N LYS A 106 19.19 7.66 10.07
CA LYS A 106 19.77 6.30 10.18
C LYS A 106 20.70 6.03 8.98
N PRO A 107 21.98 5.67 9.20
CA PRO A 107 22.90 5.39 8.10
C PRO A 107 22.41 4.25 7.18
N GLY A 108 21.78 3.22 7.76
CA GLY A 108 21.24 2.11 6.99
C GLY A 108 20.07 2.51 6.08
N TRP A 109 19.18 3.38 6.54
CA TRP A 109 18.13 3.99 5.72
C TRP A 109 18.71 4.77 4.54
N GLN A 110 19.74 5.61 4.80
CA GLN A 110 20.42 6.38 3.76
C GLN A 110 21.12 5.47 2.73
N ALA A 111 21.72 4.37 3.19
CA ALA A 111 22.31 3.37 2.31
C ALA A 111 21.26 2.70 1.41
N LEU A 112 20.09 2.32 1.98
CA LEU A 112 18.98 1.76 1.19
C LEU A 112 18.48 2.73 0.13
N GLN A 113 18.29 4.02 0.49
CA GLN A 113 17.88 5.05 -0.48
C GLN A 113 18.90 5.23 -1.63
N GLY A 114 20.16 4.93 -1.38
CA GLY A 114 21.21 4.89 -2.40
C GLY A 114 21.20 3.62 -3.25
N THR A 115 20.51 2.59 -2.82
CA THR A 115 20.44 1.28 -3.50
C THR A 115 19.25 1.18 -4.44
N CYS A 116 18.04 1.52 -3.98
CA CYS A 116 16.82 1.38 -4.76
C CYS A 116 15.77 2.45 -4.40
N PRO A 117 14.77 2.67 -5.27
CA PRO A 117 13.59 3.43 -4.93
C PRO A 117 12.85 2.83 -3.73
N VAL A 118 12.18 3.69 -2.97
CA VAL A 118 11.33 3.30 -1.84
C VAL A 118 9.91 3.76 -2.10
N LEU A 119 8.94 2.85 -1.93
CA LEU A 119 7.53 3.16 -1.86
C LEU A 119 7.02 2.80 -0.47
N ALA A 120 6.05 3.54 0.04
CA ALA A 120 5.56 3.35 1.40
C ALA A 120 4.05 3.56 1.50
N THR A 121 3.45 2.81 2.41
CA THR A 121 2.20 3.15 3.07
C THR A 121 2.47 3.37 4.55
N TRP A 122 1.48 3.81 5.29
CA TRP A 122 1.54 3.97 6.74
C TRP A 122 0.70 2.92 7.48
N ASP A 123 0.92 2.85 8.79
CA ASP A 123 0.03 2.18 9.71
C ASP A 123 -0.31 3.12 10.90
N ASP A 124 -0.79 2.61 12.01
CA ASP A 124 -1.32 3.39 13.12
C ASP A 124 -0.25 4.23 13.85
N HIS A 125 0.96 3.73 13.96
CA HIS A 125 2.05 4.47 14.62
C HIS A 125 2.56 5.67 13.79
N ASP A 126 2.67 5.54 12.46
CA ASP A 126 2.94 6.72 11.61
C ASP A 126 1.71 7.64 11.50
N TYR A 127 0.51 7.08 11.59
CA TYR A 127 -0.74 7.82 11.62
C TYR A 127 -0.87 8.64 12.92
N GLY A 128 -0.19 8.17 13.98
CA GLY A 128 0.06 8.89 15.21
C GLY A 128 -0.83 8.51 16.39
N LYS A 129 -1.50 7.36 16.31
CA LYS A 129 -2.25 6.81 17.43
C LYS A 129 -2.57 5.33 17.21
N ASP A 130 -2.17 4.52 18.18
CA ASP A 130 -2.39 3.07 18.25
C ASP A 130 -3.84 2.68 17.90
N ASP A 131 -4.00 1.79 16.93
CA ASP A 131 -5.26 1.28 16.38
C ASP A 131 -6.25 2.37 15.89
N ALA A 132 -5.83 3.62 15.62
CA ALA A 132 -6.73 4.68 15.18
C ALA A 132 -7.15 4.56 13.71
N GLY A 133 -8.29 5.16 13.40
CA GLY A 133 -8.89 5.23 12.07
C GLY A 133 -9.44 6.62 11.75
N VAL A 134 -10.60 6.67 11.11
CA VAL A 134 -11.24 7.90 10.61
C VAL A 134 -11.44 8.97 11.68
N GLU A 135 -11.57 8.56 12.93
CA GLU A 135 -11.80 9.44 14.08
C GLU A 135 -10.56 10.25 14.49
N TRP A 136 -9.36 9.93 13.98
CA TRP A 136 -8.13 10.61 14.39
C TRP A 136 -8.06 12.05 13.85
N ALA A 137 -8.01 13.00 14.76
CA ALA A 137 -8.08 14.42 14.41
C ALA A 137 -6.82 14.94 13.70
N LEU A 138 -5.65 14.31 13.88
CA LEU A 138 -4.38 14.75 13.29
C LEU A 138 -4.04 14.03 11.97
N LYS A 139 -4.96 13.23 11.40
CA LYS A 139 -4.71 12.47 10.17
C LYS A 139 -4.16 13.32 9.01
N GLY A 140 -4.67 14.54 8.83
CA GLY A 140 -4.17 15.46 7.79
C GLY A 140 -2.75 15.94 8.05
N VAL A 141 -2.41 16.16 9.33
CA VAL A 141 -1.05 16.54 9.75
C VAL A 141 -0.06 15.38 9.54
N ALA A 142 -0.47 14.17 9.90
CA ALA A 142 0.29 12.95 9.66
C ALA A 142 0.54 12.73 8.15
N GLN A 143 -0.52 12.89 7.33
CA GLN A 143 -0.42 12.76 5.88
C GLN A 143 0.59 13.75 5.27
N GLU A 144 0.55 15.02 5.68
CA GLU A 144 1.51 16.00 5.18
C GLU A 144 2.95 15.61 5.54
N ALA A 145 3.21 15.21 6.79
CA ALA A 145 4.54 14.80 7.23
C ALA A 145 5.05 13.56 6.50
N PHE A 146 4.19 12.56 6.30
CA PHE A 146 4.48 11.36 5.53
C PHE A 146 4.84 11.70 4.07
N LEU A 147 3.98 12.46 3.37
CA LEU A 147 4.20 12.81 1.96
C LEU A 147 5.46 13.66 1.77
N ASP A 148 5.80 14.52 2.73
CA ASP A 148 7.04 15.30 2.70
C ASP A 148 8.27 14.42 2.89
N PHE A 149 8.26 13.50 3.85
CA PHE A 149 9.38 12.60 4.11
C PHE A 149 9.68 11.68 2.92
N PHE A 150 8.65 11.12 2.31
CA PHE A 150 8.79 10.26 1.12
C PHE A 150 8.93 11.06 -0.19
N GLY A 151 9.14 12.38 -0.12
CA GLY A 151 9.50 13.21 -1.26
C GLY A 151 8.40 13.35 -2.32
N VAL A 152 7.13 13.22 -1.93
CA VAL A 152 6.02 13.39 -2.86
C VAL A 152 5.95 14.85 -3.30
N PRO A 153 6.02 15.17 -4.63
CA PRO A 153 6.04 16.54 -5.11
C PRO A 153 4.80 17.34 -4.68
N GLU A 154 4.96 18.65 -4.44
CA GLU A 154 3.85 19.54 -4.04
C GLU A 154 2.67 19.52 -5.02
N GLY A 155 2.93 19.42 -6.32
CA GLY A 155 1.91 19.35 -7.37
C GLY A 155 1.32 17.95 -7.60
N SER A 156 1.69 16.96 -6.80
CA SER A 156 1.18 15.59 -6.95
C SER A 156 -0.31 15.51 -6.60
N PRO A 157 -1.14 14.81 -7.41
CA PRO A 157 -2.54 14.52 -7.06
C PRO A 157 -2.69 13.78 -5.71
N ARG A 158 -1.66 13.07 -5.24
CA ARG A 158 -1.65 12.43 -3.92
C ARG A 158 -1.82 13.43 -2.77
N ARG A 159 -1.40 14.70 -2.96
CA ARG A 159 -1.57 15.76 -1.95
C ARG A 159 -2.96 16.41 -1.99
N ALA A 160 -3.72 16.19 -3.06
CA ALA A 160 -5.04 16.77 -3.23
C ALA A 160 -6.19 15.88 -2.72
N ARG A 161 -5.89 14.68 -2.24
CA ARG A 161 -6.86 13.71 -1.72
C ARG A 161 -6.55 13.32 -0.28
N GLU A 162 -7.53 12.82 0.44
CA GLU A 162 -7.30 12.19 1.75
C GLU A 162 -6.67 10.80 1.58
N GLY A 163 -5.68 10.51 2.42
CA GLY A 163 -4.98 9.24 2.45
C GLY A 163 -3.72 9.18 1.58
N VAL A 164 -2.90 8.17 1.88
CA VAL A 164 -1.58 7.98 1.27
C VAL A 164 -1.54 6.89 0.20
N TYR A 165 -2.67 6.23 -0.07
CA TYR A 165 -2.73 5.13 -1.05
C TYR A 165 -2.18 5.53 -2.42
N HIS A 166 -1.51 4.58 -3.07
CA HIS A 166 -0.75 4.83 -4.28
C HIS A 166 -0.52 3.55 -5.07
N SER A 167 -0.29 3.66 -6.38
CA SER A 167 0.19 2.54 -7.18
C SER A 167 1.37 2.94 -8.06
N SER A 168 2.12 1.91 -8.49
CA SER A 168 3.16 2.03 -9.50
C SER A 168 3.18 0.81 -10.39
N LEU A 169 3.61 0.98 -11.64
CA LEU A 169 3.71 -0.08 -12.63
C LEU A 169 5.15 -0.12 -13.18
N HIS A 170 5.79 -1.28 -13.11
CA HIS A 170 7.18 -1.49 -13.50
C HIS A 170 7.28 -2.56 -14.59
N GLY A 171 8.18 -2.37 -15.52
CA GLY A 171 8.50 -3.32 -16.57
C GLY A 171 7.60 -3.27 -17.81
N PRO A 172 8.07 -3.89 -18.91
CA PRO A 172 7.31 -4.02 -20.15
C PRO A 172 6.22 -5.10 -20.03
N GLU A 173 5.34 -5.17 -21.01
CA GLU A 173 4.35 -6.24 -21.16
C GLU A 173 4.99 -7.64 -21.07
N GLY A 174 4.37 -8.55 -20.33
CA GLY A 174 4.87 -9.90 -20.02
C GLY A 174 5.86 -9.96 -18.84
N ARG A 175 6.27 -8.80 -18.30
CA ARG A 175 7.13 -8.66 -17.12
C ARG A 175 6.69 -7.47 -16.25
N ARG A 176 5.37 -7.20 -16.22
CA ARG A 176 4.81 -6.08 -15.50
C ARG A 176 4.57 -6.47 -14.04
N LEU A 177 5.26 -5.78 -13.16
CA LEU A 177 4.98 -5.79 -11.73
C LEU A 177 4.23 -4.53 -11.37
N GLN A 178 3.04 -4.68 -10.80
CA GLN A 178 2.26 -3.59 -10.22
C GLN A 178 2.39 -3.63 -8.70
N VAL A 179 2.68 -2.49 -8.09
CA VAL A 179 2.60 -2.29 -6.64
C VAL A 179 1.38 -1.44 -6.34
N ILE A 180 0.52 -1.91 -5.44
CA ILE A 180 -0.67 -1.20 -4.96
C ILE A 180 -0.53 -1.05 -3.45
N LEU A 181 -0.35 0.19 -2.97
CA LEU A 181 -0.24 0.52 -1.56
C LEU A 181 -1.60 0.99 -1.05
N LEU A 182 -2.21 0.25 -0.14
CA LEU A 182 -3.47 0.61 0.48
C LEU A 182 -3.24 1.52 1.69
N ASP A 183 -4.19 2.39 1.94
CA ASP A 183 -4.30 3.15 3.18
C ASP A 183 -5.44 2.55 4.01
N THR A 184 -5.09 1.84 5.06
CA THR A 184 -6.02 1.15 5.95
C THR A 184 -6.37 1.97 7.19
N ARG A 185 -6.04 3.28 7.20
CA ARG A 185 -6.24 4.17 8.36
C ARG A 185 -7.21 5.31 8.10
N THR A 186 -6.98 6.11 7.04
CA THR A 186 -7.67 7.39 6.80
C THR A 186 -9.19 7.29 6.85
N HIS A 187 -9.76 6.23 6.30
CA HIS A 187 -11.21 6.05 6.18
C HIS A 187 -11.74 4.88 7.04
N ARG A 188 -10.85 4.11 7.67
CA ARG A 188 -11.25 2.95 8.45
C ARG A 188 -12.11 3.37 9.64
N THR A 189 -13.31 2.84 9.70
CA THR A 189 -14.19 3.01 10.87
C THR A 189 -13.68 2.20 12.06
N ALA A 190 -14.15 2.55 13.27
CA ALA A 190 -13.72 1.91 14.50
C ALA A 190 -13.99 0.40 14.48
N LEU A 191 -13.01 -0.38 14.98
CA LEU A 191 -13.14 -1.82 15.19
C LEU A 191 -13.99 -2.13 16.43
N THR A 192 -14.62 -3.29 16.42
CA THR A 192 -15.44 -3.74 17.56
C THR A 192 -14.55 -4.41 18.59
N ARG A 193 -14.51 -3.82 19.78
CA ARG A 193 -13.72 -4.36 20.87
C ARG A 193 -14.35 -5.64 21.43
N ASN A 194 -13.49 -6.63 21.74
CA ASN A 194 -13.88 -7.83 22.45
C ASN A 194 -14.35 -7.46 23.87
N PRO A 195 -15.62 -7.74 24.25
CA PRO A 195 -16.14 -7.40 25.58
C PRO A 195 -15.67 -8.36 26.69
N GLY A 196 -15.06 -9.50 26.32
CA GLY A 196 -14.62 -10.55 27.26
C GLY A 196 -13.18 -10.38 27.76
N ASP A 197 -12.75 -11.35 28.56
CA ASP A 197 -11.34 -11.49 28.95
C ASP A 197 -10.53 -11.83 27.68
N ARG A 198 -9.46 -11.09 27.45
CA ARG A 198 -8.69 -11.16 26.19
C ARG A 198 -7.97 -12.51 26.04
N GLY A 199 -7.62 -13.20 27.11
CA GLY A 199 -6.80 -14.41 27.07
C GLY A 199 -5.55 -14.19 26.20
N GLU A 200 -5.29 -15.14 25.30
CA GLU A 200 -4.22 -15.06 24.30
C GLU A 200 -4.68 -14.39 22.98
N ARG A 201 -5.97 -14.04 22.87
CA ARG A 201 -6.55 -13.41 21.68
C ARG A 201 -6.48 -11.90 21.77
N GLY A 202 -6.42 -11.24 20.60
CA GLY A 202 -6.38 -9.79 20.51
C GLY A 202 -7.64 -9.07 21.02
N PRO A 203 -7.62 -7.73 21.05
CA PRO A 203 -8.66 -6.92 21.66
C PRO A 203 -9.94 -6.78 20.81
N TYR A 204 -9.99 -7.39 19.63
CA TYR A 204 -11.08 -7.18 18.65
C TYR A 204 -11.83 -8.47 18.34
N VAL A 205 -13.07 -8.30 17.90
CA VAL A 205 -13.92 -9.36 17.34
C VAL A 205 -14.36 -8.98 15.93
N ALA A 206 -14.57 -10.01 15.12
CA ALA A 206 -15.17 -9.83 13.81
C ALA A 206 -16.63 -9.38 13.96
N GLU A 207 -17.00 -8.30 13.27
CA GLU A 207 -18.37 -7.80 13.23
C GLU A 207 -18.63 -7.11 11.87
N ASP A 208 -19.82 -7.34 11.31
CA ASP A 208 -20.32 -6.63 10.15
C ASP A 208 -21.39 -5.62 10.58
N ARG A 209 -21.08 -4.34 10.45
CA ARG A 209 -22.04 -3.25 10.62
C ARG A 209 -22.23 -2.50 9.31
N PRO A 210 -23.44 -2.01 9.01
CA PRO A 210 -23.73 -1.32 7.75
C PRO A 210 -22.92 -0.03 7.52
N ASP A 211 -22.38 0.56 8.59
CA ASP A 211 -21.59 1.79 8.56
C ASP A 211 -20.07 1.55 8.51
N GLN A 212 -19.64 0.29 8.51
CA GLN A 212 -18.22 -0.04 8.47
C GLN A 212 -17.63 0.14 7.08
N THR A 213 -16.42 0.65 7.05
CA THR A 213 -15.55 0.61 5.88
C THR A 213 -14.08 0.54 6.29
N MET A 214 -13.29 -0.16 5.51
CA MET A 214 -11.83 -0.19 5.62
C MET A 214 -11.19 0.93 4.81
N LEU A 215 -11.57 1.08 3.55
CA LEU A 215 -10.90 1.98 2.61
C LEU A 215 -11.68 3.25 2.30
N GLY A 216 -12.99 3.30 2.63
CA GLY A 216 -13.87 4.38 2.18
C GLY A 216 -14.19 4.31 0.68
N PRO A 217 -15.24 5.01 0.23
CA PRO A 217 -15.77 4.84 -1.14
C PRO A 217 -14.77 5.25 -2.23
N GLU A 218 -13.98 6.27 -2.00
CA GLU A 218 -13.06 6.81 -3.00
C GLU A 218 -11.88 5.88 -3.24
N GLN A 219 -11.27 5.34 -2.19
CA GLN A 219 -10.18 4.40 -2.33
C GLN A 219 -10.68 3.04 -2.88
N TRP A 220 -11.90 2.62 -2.54
CA TRP A 220 -12.49 1.42 -3.13
C TRP A 220 -12.66 1.54 -4.66
N ALA A 221 -13.19 2.67 -5.14
CA ALA A 221 -13.32 2.92 -6.58
C ALA A 221 -11.95 2.98 -7.27
N TRP A 222 -10.98 3.66 -6.64
CA TRP A 222 -9.61 3.71 -7.13
C TRP A 222 -8.96 2.31 -7.18
N LEU A 223 -9.15 1.48 -6.17
CA LEU A 223 -8.60 0.12 -6.13
C LEU A 223 -9.18 -0.74 -7.26
N GLU A 224 -10.47 -0.63 -7.53
CA GLU A 224 -11.11 -1.32 -8.65
C GLU A 224 -10.46 -0.93 -9.99
N ASP A 225 -10.22 0.36 -10.21
CA ASP A 225 -9.52 0.85 -11.39
C ASP A 225 -8.09 0.30 -11.47
N GLN A 226 -7.37 0.26 -10.35
CA GLN A 226 -6.00 -0.27 -10.31
C GLN A 226 -5.94 -1.77 -10.61
N LEU A 227 -6.87 -2.56 -10.12
CA LEU A 227 -6.92 -4.00 -10.38
C LEU A 227 -7.24 -4.33 -11.85
N ARG A 228 -7.85 -3.41 -12.60
CA ARG A 228 -8.09 -3.53 -14.04
C ARG A 228 -6.88 -3.16 -14.91
N VAL A 229 -5.85 -2.54 -14.33
CA VAL A 229 -4.61 -2.24 -15.06
C VAL A 229 -3.92 -3.55 -15.46
N PRO A 230 -3.51 -3.75 -16.72
CA PRO A 230 -2.81 -4.96 -17.13
C PRO A 230 -1.45 -5.10 -16.41
N ALA A 231 -1.28 -6.18 -15.65
CA ALA A 231 -0.02 -6.54 -14.99
C ALA A 231 0.11 -8.06 -14.88
N ASP A 232 1.35 -8.56 -14.80
CA ASP A 232 1.64 -9.99 -14.70
C ASP A 232 1.69 -10.45 -13.24
N LEU A 233 2.28 -9.63 -12.36
CA LEU A 233 2.32 -9.81 -10.91
C LEU A 233 1.85 -8.53 -10.23
N ARG A 234 1.07 -8.67 -9.16
CA ARG A 234 0.58 -7.56 -8.32
C ARG A 234 0.95 -7.77 -6.87
N LEU A 235 1.68 -6.83 -6.30
CA LEU A 235 1.96 -6.77 -4.87
C LEU A 235 1.01 -5.75 -4.26
N ILE A 236 0.01 -6.24 -3.53
CA ILE A 236 -0.93 -5.37 -2.80
C ILE A 236 -0.43 -5.25 -1.36
N VAL A 237 0.07 -4.08 -1.02
CA VAL A 237 0.58 -3.78 0.31
C VAL A 237 -0.57 -3.27 1.17
N SER A 238 -0.87 -4.01 2.23
CA SER A 238 -1.79 -3.62 3.29
C SER A 238 -1.03 -3.58 4.60
N SER A 239 -1.14 -2.52 5.38
CA SER A 239 -0.39 -2.44 6.64
C SER A 239 -0.80 -3.52 7.65
N ILE A 240 -2.04 -4.02 7.56
CA ILE A 240 -2.61 -5.09 8.40
C ILE A 240 -2.93 -6.34 7.59
N GLN A 241 -2.94 -7.51 8.26
CA GLN A 241 -3.13 -8.82 7.62
C GLN A 241 -4.49 -8.96 6.91
N VAL A 242 -4.47 -9.55 5.70
CA VAL A 242 -5.65 -9.78 4.86
C VAL A 242 -6.18 -11.20 5.01
N VAL A 243 -5.31 -12.20 4.99
CA VAL A 243 -5.69 -13.61 4.91
C VAL A 243 -5.89 -14.24 6.29
N ALA A 244 -5.04 -13.95 7.27
CA ALA A 244 -5.21 -14.45 8.65
C ALA A 244 -6.53 -13.96 9.25
N ASP A 245 -7.30 -14.86 9.90
CA ASP A 245 -8.67 -14.56 10.31
C ASP A 245 -9.08 -15.02 11.73
N GLU A 246 -8.12 -15.43 12.58
CA GLU A 246 -8.44 -16.02 13.88
C GLU A 246 -7.82 -15.31 15.10
N HIS A 247 -6.81 -14.45 14.91
CA HIS A 247 -5.99 -13.95 16.01
C HIS A 247 -6.67 -12.88 16.89
N GLY A 248 -7.70 -12.20 16.38
CA GLY A 248 -8.45 -11.16 17.14
C GLY A 248 -7.68 -9.87 17.40
N TRP A 249 -6.49 -9.70 16.82
CA TRP A 249 -5.79 -8.44 16.71
C TRP A 249 -6.30 -7.66 15.49
N GLU A 250 -5.78 -6.47 15.25
CA GLU A 250 -6.15 -5.70 14.08
C GLU A 250 -5.89 -6.47 12.78
N GLY A 251 -6.83 -6.41 11.84
CA GLY A 251 -6.77 -7.11 10.57
C GLY A 251 -8.05 -6.96 9.78
N TRP A 252 -8.02 -7.31 8.51
CA TRP A 252 -9.21 -7.29 7.66
C TRP A 252 -10.31 -8.22 8.16
N CYS A 253 -9.95 -9.27 8.89
CA CYS A 253 -10.89 -10.21 9.51
C CYS A 253 -11.83 -9.56 10.53
N ASN A 254 -11.50 -8.39 11.07
CA ASN A 254 -12.38 -7.66 11.98
C ASN A 254 -13.59 -7.05 11.27
N MET A 255 -13.52 -6.88 9.94
CA MET A 255 -14.60 -6.40 9.07
C MET A 255 -14.86 -7.42 7.95
N PRO A 256 -15.55 -8.55 8.23
CA PRO A 256 -15.69 -9.66 7.28
C PRO A 256 -16.27 -9.26 5.93
N ALA A 257 -17.24 -8.34 5.88
CA ALA A 257 -17.83 -7.86 4.64
C ALA A 257 -16.81 -7.06 3.80
N GLU A 258 -16.01 -6.20 4.41
CA GLU A 258 -14.96 -5.44 3.72
C GLU A 258 -13.83 -6.35 3.23
N ARG A 259 -13.45 -7.37 4.04
CA ARG A 259 -12.50 -8.41 3.60
C ARG A 259 -13.07 -9.21 2.42
N ALA A 260 -14.31 -9.66 2.50
CA ALA A 260 -14.97 -10.37 1.40
C ALA A 260 -15.06 -9.50 0.12
N ARG A 261 -15.30 -8.20 0.28
CA ARG A 261 -15.28 -7.24 -0.83
C ARG A 261 -13.91 -7.15 -1.49
N LEU A 262 -12.82 -7.08 -0.71
CA LEU A 262 -11.46 -7.04 -1.25
C LEU A 262 -11.14 -8.31 -2.08
N LEU A 263 -11.42 -9.47 -1.49
CA LEU A 263 -11.17 -10.76 -2.14
C LEU A 263 -12.06 -10.94 -3.39
N GLY A 264 -13.34 -10.56 -3.29
CA GLY A 264 -14.29 -10.59 -4.41
C GLY A 264 -13.89 -9.64 -5.54
N LEU A 265 -13.35 -8.45 -5.21
CA LEU A 265 -12.91 -7.48 -6.20
C LEU A 265 -11.73 -7.99 -7.04
N VAL A 266 -10.80 -8.74 -6.43
CA VAL A 266 -9.72 -9.43 -7.15
C VAL A 266 -10.30 -10.40 -8.18
N GLU A 267 -11.33 -11.16 -7.82
CA GLU A 267 -11.99 -12.12 -8.69
C GLU A 267 -12.83 -11.42 -9.79
N GLU A 268 -13.66 -10.44 -9.41
CA GLU A 268 -14.55 -9.69 -10.31
C GLU A 268 -13.79 -8.90 -11.39
N THR A 269 -12.64 -8.36 -11.05
CA THR A 269 -11.79 -7.64 -12.02
C THR A 269 -10.96 -8.57 -12.90
N GLY A 270 -10.88 -9.86 -12.56
CA GLY A 270 -10.00 -10.83 -13.22
C GLY A 270 -8.52 -10.53 -12.99
N ALA A 271 -8.19 -9.80 -11.92
CA ALA A 271 -6.81 -9.45 -11.59
C ALA A 271 -5.98 -10.72 -11.31
N ALA A 272 -5.02 -11.02 -12.17
CA ALA A 272 -4.10 -12.14 -12.00
C ALA A 272 -2.85 -11.74 -11.19
N GLY A 273 -2.14 -12.71 -10.63
CA GLY A 273 -0.84 -12.50 -10.01
C GLY A 273 -0.88 -11.73 -8.68
N VAL A 274 -1.96 -11.80 -7.92
CA VAL A 274 -2.08 -11.05 -6.66
C VAL A 274 -1.37 -11.77 -5.52
N VAL A 275 -0.48 -11.05 -4.84
CA VAL A 275 0.14 -11.41 -3.55
C VAL A 275 -0.04 -10.23 -2.61
N PHE A 276 -0.57 -10.47 -1.42
CA PHE A 276 -0.65 -9.47 -0.35
C PHE A 276 0.68 -9.42 0.41
N LEU A 277 1.15 -8.21 0.72
CA LEU A 277 2.28 -7.95 1.61
C LEU A 277 1.75 -7.18 2.81
N THR A 278 1.99 -7.69 4.02
CA THR A 278 1.35 -7.15 5.22
C THR A 278 2.32 -6.92 6.39
N GLY A 279 1.90 -6.14 7.38
CA GLY A 279 2.67 -5.70 8.52
C GLY A 279 2.00 -5.90 9.88
N ASP A 280 2.15 -4.95 10.80
CA ASP A 280 1.53 -4.77 12.12
C ASP A 280 1.93 -5.82 13.19
N ARG A 281 1.97 -7.10 12.89
CA ARG A 281 1.93 -8.20 13.88
C ARG A 281 3.25 -8.50 14.59
N HIS A 282 4.35 -7.82 14.29
CA HIS A 282 5.70 -8.03 14.86
C HIS A 282 6.18 -9.50 14.77
N LEU A 283 5.90 -10.08 13.62
CA LEU A 283 6.26 -11.45 13.27
C LEU A 283 6.50 -11.56 11.75
N ILE A 284 6.99 -12.72 11.33
CA ILE A 284 7.02 -13.08 9.92
C ILE A 284 6.31 -14.42 9.72
N GLU A 285 5.37 -14.45 8.76
CA GLU A 285 4.65 -15.68 8.38
C GLU A 285 4.13 -15.61 6.94
N LEU A 286 3.80 -16.77 6.40
CA LEU A 286 3.06 -16.93 5.16
C LEU A 286 1.68 -17.49 5.45
N SER A 287 0.67 -16.93 4.81
CA SER A 287 -0.69 -17.47 4.82
C SER A 287 -1.18 -17.67 3.40
N ARG A 288 -2.06 -18.67 3.22
CA ARG A 288 -2.63 -19.00 1.92
C ARG A 288 -4.12 -19.26 2.04
N LEU A 289 -4.89 -18.58 1.20
CA LEU A 289 -6.32 -18.79 1.07
C LEU A 289 -6.61 -19.47 -0.28
N ASP A 290 -7.16 -20.68 -0.22
CA ASP A 290 -7.63 -21.42 -1.38
C ASP A 290 -9.16 -21.21 -1.59
N GLY A 291 -9.66 -21.55 -2.76
CA GLY A 291 -11.11 -21.57 -3.05
C GLY A 291 -11.64 -20.38 -3.86
N GLY A 292 -10.79 -19.39 -4.19
CA GLY A 292 -11.10 -18.35 -5.19
C GLY A 292 -10.66 -18.75 -6.60
N ALA A 293 -10.55 -17.76 -7.48
CA ALA A 293 -10.11 -17.98 -8.87
C ALA A 293 -8.72 -18.62 -8.97
N TYR A 294 -7.87 -18.37 -7.97
CA TYR A 294 -6.55 -18.96 -7.75
C TYR A 294 -6.16 -18.78 -6.26
N PRO A 295 -5.10 -19.46 -5.75
CA PRO A 295 -4.65 -19.29 -4.38
C PRO A 295 -4.14 -17.86 -4.12
N LEU A 296 -4.64 -17.21 -3.06
CA LEU A 296 -4.15 -15.91 -2.61
C LEU A 296 -3.15 -16.08 -1.47
N TRP A 297 -1.96 -15.51 -1.65
CA TRP A 297 -0.91 -15.49 -0.66
C TRP A 297 -0.92 -14.17 0.11
N ASP A 298 -0.68 -14.26 1.41
CA ASP A 298 -0.43 -13.12 2.30
C ASP A 298 0.91 -13.36 2.97
N PHE A 299 1.86 -12.49 2.67
CA PHE A 299 3.19 -12.53 3.22
C PHE A 299 3.34 -11.39 4.22
N THR A 300 3.27 -11.73 5.50
CA THR A 300 3.50 -10.79 6.61
C THR A 300 4.98 -10.70 6.90
N SER A 301 5.54 -9.50 6.92
CA SER A 301 6.88 -9.19 7.41
C SER A 301 6.83 -7.94 8.27
N SER A 302 6.87 -8.16 9.58
CA SER A 302 6.65 -7.14 10.58
C SER A 302 7.61 -7.37 11.76
N GLY A 303 8.08 -6.28 12.38
CA GLY A 303 9.09 -6.40 13.44
C GLY A 303 10.50 -6.17 12.94
N PHE A 304 10.69 -5.13 12.18
CA PHE A 304 11.93 -4.75 11.50
C PHE A 304 13.16 -4.72 12.43
N ASN A 305 13.01 -4.19 13.63
CA ASN A 305 14.06 -4.17 14.64
C ASN A 305 13.60 -4.67 16.02
N TRP A 306 12.44 -5.30 16.10
CA TRP A 306 11.99 -5.98 17.32
C TRP A 306 10.88 -6.98 17.02
N GLY A 307 10.90 -8.13 17.70
CA GLY A 307 9.83 -9.13 17.63
C GLY A 307 8.87 -9.00 18.80
N SER A 308 7.63 -9.44 18.63
CA SER A 308 6.68 -9.50 19.74
C SER A 308 7.10 -10.58 20.75
N LYS A 309 6.65 -10.44 22.01
CA LYS A 309 6.75 -11.53 22.99
C LYS A 309 5.97 -12.74 22.46
N ALA A 310 6.51 -13.94 22.66
CA ALA A 310 5.92 -15.18 22.18
C ALA A 310 4.49 -15.39 22.73
N ILE A 311 3.51 -14.91 21.97
CA ILE A 311 2.12 -15.32 22.09
C ILE A 311 1.84 -16.13 20.83
N GLU A 312 1.28 -17.30 20.98
CA GLU A 312 0.89 -18.12 19.84
C GLU A 312 -0.41 -17.56 19.29
N GLU A 313 -0.32 -16.90 18.11
CA GLU A 313 -1.50 -16.39 17.42
C GLU A 313 -2.10 -17.49 16.54
N PRO A 314 -3.39 -17.84 16.72
CA PRO A 314 -4.02 -18.83 15.88
C PRO A 314 -4.14 -18.30 14.43
N ASN A 315 -3.74 -19.12 13.48
CA ASN A 315 -3.90 -18.86 12.05
C ASN A 315 -3.96 -20.21 11.30
N ARG A 316 -5.18 -20.69 11.04
CA ARG A 316 -5.43 -21.95 10.32
C ARG A 316 -4.98 -21.93 8.85
N LEU A 317 -4.74 -20.73 8.30
CA LEU A 317 -4.32 -20.51 6.91
C LEU A 317 -2.80 -20.35 6.79
N ARG A 318 -2.06 -20.47 7.90
CA ARG A 318 -0.60 -20.39 7.94
C ARG A 318 0.05 -21.51 7.14
N VAL A 319 1.07 -21.17 6.36
CA VAL A 319 1.92 -22.09 5.61
C VAL A 319 3.34 -22.03 6.17
N GLY A 320 3.80 -23.12 6.78
CA GLY A 320 5.12 -23.18 7.40
C GLY A 320 5.19 -22.54 8.79
N PRO A 321 6.39 -22.13 9.23
CA PRO A 321 6.60 -21.58 10.56
C PRO A 321 6.15 -20.13 10.67
N VAL A 322 5.90 -19.67 11.91
CA VAL A 322 5.84 -18.26 12.30
C VAL A 322 7.07 -17.94 13.13
N MET A 323 7.73 -16.81 12.86
CA MET A 323 8.92 -16.37 13.58
C MET A 323 8.70 -14.96 14.14
N ARG A 324 9.21 -14.72 15.37
CA ARG A 324 9.04 -13.46 16.11
C ARG A 324 10.41 -12.83 16.43
N VAL A 325 11.20 -12.71 15.39
CA VAL A 325 12.56 -12.15 15.42
C VAL A 325 12.59 -10.94 14.48
N PRO A 326 13.60 -10.07 14.55
CA PRO A 326 13.83 -9.06 13.51
C PRO A 326 13.83 -9.69 12.12
N ASN A 327 13.08 -9.10 11.19
CA ASN A 327 12.83 -9.75 9.91
C ASN A 327 12.51 -8.75 8.80
N PHE A 328 12.73 -9.19 7.55
CA PHE A 328 12.25 -8.55 6.33
C PHE A 328 11.85 -9.61 5.31
N GLY A 329 10.95 -9.24 4.41
CA GLY A 329 10.52 -10.11 3.32
C GLY A 329 11.24 -9.76 2.02
N VAL A 330 11.47 -10.77 1.19
CA VAL A 330 12.00 -10.62 -0.18
C VAL A 330 11.11 -11.37 -1.14
N ILE A 331 10.70 -10.71 -2.21
CA ILE A 331 10.01 -11.31 -3.35
C ILE A 331 10.98 -11.31 -4.53
N GLU A 332 11.25 -12.49 -5.09
CA GLU A 332 12.08 -12.63 -6.28
C GLU A 332 11.25 -13.23 -7.42
N VAL A 333 11.46 -12.72 -8.64
CA VAL A 333 10.76 -13.20 -9.83
C VAL A 333 11.80 -13.51 -10.90
N ASP A 334 11.87 -14.77 -11.31
CA ASP A 334 12.67 -15.19 -12.46
C ASP A 334 11.87 -14.99 -13.74
N TRP A 335 11.95 -13.78 -14.30
CA TRP A 335 11.31 -13.44 -15.57
C TRP A 335 11.93 -14.09 -16.82
N SER A 336 13.02 -14.85 -16.67
CA SER A 336 13.69 -15.51 -17.78
C SER A 336 13.08 -16.86 -18.13
N ALA A 337 12.38 -17.48 -17.19
CA ALA A 337 11.68 -18.74 -17.40
C ALA A 337 10.46 -18.57 -18.34
N GLU A 338 10.08 -19.61 -19.05
CA GLU A 338 8.86 -19.65 -19.88
C GLU A 338 7.59 -19.38 -19.03
N ASP A 339 7.54 -19.97 -17.84
CA ASP A 339 6.59 -19.63 -16.77
C ASP A 339 7.42 -19.06 -15.62
N PRO A 340 7.36 -17.73 -15.38
CA PRO A 340 8.17 -17.09 -14.35
C PRO A 340 7.94 -17.71 -12.97
N GLU A 341 9.03 -17.97 -12.23
CA GLU A 341 8.95 -18.43 -10.85
C GLU A 341 8.93 -17.25 -9.90
N VAL A 342 7.95 -17.23 -9.00
CA VAL A 342 7.85 -16.27 -7.90
C VAL A 342 8.31 -16.95 -6.61
N THR A 343 9.30 -16.36 -5.94
CA THR A 343 9.80 -16.83 -4.66
C THR A 343 9.55 -15.79 -3.57
N LEU A 344 8.86 -16.19 -2.51
CA LEU A 344 8.67 -15.39 -1.29
C LEU A 344 9.64 -15.94 -0.25
N THR A 345 10.54 -15.10 0.27
CA THR A 345 11.54 -15.50 1.27
C THR A 345 11.52 -14.53 2.46
N GLY A 346 11.26 -15.05 3.66
CA GLY A 346 11.48 -14.34 4.90
C GLY A 346 12.94 -14.45 5.34
N ARG A 347 13.55 -13.32 5.67
CA ARG A 347 14.95 -13.22 6.10
C ARG A 347 15.04 -12.59 7.47
N GLY A 348 16.05 -13.00 8.23
CA GLY A 348 16.37 -12.49 9.56
C GLY A 348 17.40 -11.36 9.54
N LEU A 349 17.87 -11.01 10.72
CA LEU A 349 18.75 -9.87 10.95
C LEU A 349 20.08 -9.96 10.17
N GLU A 350 20.62 -11.15 10.00
CA GLU A 350 21.86 -11.39 9.26
C GLU A 350 21.62 -11.91 7.83
N GLY A 351 20.39 -11.71 7.31
CA GLY A 351 20.01 -12.15 5.97
C GLY A 351 19.70 -13.62 5.83
N GLU A 352 19.77 -14.39 6.93
CA GLU A 352 19.47 -15.83 6.95
C GLU A 352 18.00 -16.10 6.59
N ARG A 353 17.76 -17.21 5.88
CA ARG A 353 16.40 -17.62 5.52
C ARG A 353 15.64 -18.15 6.72
N LEU A 354 14.54 -17.51 7.07
CA LEU A 354 13.63 -17.94 8.14
C LEU A 354 12.50 -18.84 7.61
N LEU A 355 11.92 -18.49 6.47
CA LEU A 355 10.83 -19.21 5.82
C LEU A 355 10.84 -18.91 4.31
N GLY A 356 10.00 -19.60 3.55
CA GLY A 356 9.80 -19.23 2.14
C GLY A 356 9.09 -20.32 1.34
N VAL A 357 8.57 -19.88 0.20
CA VAL A 357 7.84 -20.69 -0.78
C VAL A 357 8.18 -20.21 -2.18
N SER A 358 8.19 -21.12 -3.15
CA SER A 358 8.26 -20.78 -4.58
C SER A 358 7.08 -21.43 -5.32
N PHE A 359 6.60 -20.74 -6.34
CA PHE A 359 5.51 -21.22 -7.20
C PHE A 359 5.61 -20.57 -8.59
N PRO A 360 5.09 -21.25 -9.64
CA PRO A 360 5.01 -20.65 -10.96
C PRO A 360 3.99 -19.51 -10.99
N LEU A 361 4.28 -18.43 -11.73
CA LEU A 361 3.39 -17.27 -11.84
C LEU A 361 2.04 -17.67 -12.46
N SER A 362 2.01 -18.68 -13.34
CA SER A 362 0.78 -19.21 -13.90
C SER A 362 -0.20 -19.73 -12.82
N SER A 363 0.30 -20.22 -11.68
CA SER A 363 -0.55 -20.68 -10.57
C SER A 363 -1.38 -19.56 -9.91
N LEU A 364 -1.07 -18.31 -10.21
CA LEU A 364 -1.81 -17.12 -9.76
C LEU A 364 -2.72 -16.54 -10.87
N ARG A 365 -3.17 -17.36 -11.81
CA ARG A 365 -4.07 -16.93 -12.88
C ARG A 365 -5.44 -17.61 -12.75
N PRO A 366 -6.55 -16.88 -13.05
CA PRO A 366 -7.87 -17.50 -13.09
C PRO A 366 -7.91 -18.73 -14.02
N GLY A 367 -8.36 -19.85 -13.49
CA GLY A 367 -8.49 -21.12 -14.26
C GLY A 367 -7.19 -21.94 -14.35
N ALA A 368 -6.17 -21.63 -13.53
CA ALA A 368 -4.95 -22.41 -13.43
C ALA A 368 -5.16 -23.76 -12.73
#